data_94c64b254815dc006a42aa4da54551fc
#
_entry.id   94c64b254815dc006a42aa4da54551fc
#
_cell.length_a   1.000
_cell.length_b   1.000
_cell.length_c   1.000
_cell.angle_alpha   90.00
_cell.angle_beta   90.00
_cell.angle_gamma   90.00
#
_symmetry.space_group_name_H-M   'P 1'
#
loop_
_entity.id
_entity.type
_entity.pdbx_description
1 polymer ?
#
loop_
_entity_poly.entity_id
_entity_poly.type
_entity_poly.pdbx_seq_one_letter_code
_entity_poly.pdbx_strand_id
1 'polypeptide(L)'
;MTQRAVVLLAAAALAPGLAAAQAAATPEAAWMTQVAPLAQSATLAAFPDRPGLRVEVVPGTLDPRLNLAPCNKVQPYLPAGHRAWGRTRIGLRCLEGPVAWNVSLPVTVKVYAPALVARQALSAGTALSAEQFETTEVEWTASDSPVHTDPLPLAGRQLARPLAPGQAVREADLRKRQWFAAGDPVKLLVSGPGFAITGEGTALSPGLEGQLVRVRTEGGRTVSGRATGDRLVELRL
;
A
#
# COMPACT_ATOMS: atom_id res chain seq x y z
N MET A 1 -91.70 4.08 -29.80
CA MET A 1 -90.89 4.43 -28.69
C MET A 1 -90.20 3.17 -28.18
N THR A 2 -89.02 2.86 -28.64
CA THR A 2 -88.25 1.64 -28.33
C THR A 2 -86.88 1.97 -27.78
N GLN A 3 -86.72 1.78 -26.49
CA GLN A 3 -85.49 1.93 -25.80
C GLN A 3 -84.55 0.72 -26.10
N ARG A 4 -83.40 1.03 -26.66
CA ARG A 4 -82.28 0.06 -26.81
C ARG A 4 -81.36 0.16 -25.61
N ALA A 5 -81.33 -0.93 -24.84
CA ALA A 5 -80.34 -1.10 -23.75
C ALA A 5 -78.97 -1.45 -24.36
N VAL A 6 -77.96 -0.66 -24.02
CA VAL A 6 -76.54 -0.93 -24.36
C VAL A 6 -75.91 -1.66 -23.16
N VAL A 7 -75.55 -2.92 -23.41
CA VAL A 7 -74.79 -3.77 -22.44
C VAL A 7 -73.31 -3.49 -22.67
N LEU A 8 -72.63 -2.83 -21.68
CA LEU A 8 -71.16 -2.63 -21.62
C LEU A 8 -70.52 -3.90 -20.99
N LEU A 9 -69.83 -4.69 -21.81
CA LEU A 9 -68.95 -5.75 -21.36
C LEU A 9 -67.61 -5.12 -20.88
N ALA A 10 -67.32 -5.21 -19.59
CA ALA A 10 -66.00 -4.87 -19.03
C ALA A 10 -65.07 -6.06 -19.20
N ALA A 11 -64.06 -5.91 -20.05
CA ALA A 11 -62.97 -6.88 -20.19
C ALA A 11 -61.92 -6.62 -19.11
N ALA A 12 -61.80 -7.50 -18.12
CA ALA A 12 -60.72 -7.48 -17.13
C ALA A 12 -59.45 -8.05 -17.77
N ALA A 13 -58.46 -7.17 -18.00
CA ALA A 13 -57.13 -7.55 -18.44
C ALA A 13 -56.32 -8.05 -17.22
N LEU A 14 -56.07 -9.37 -17.17
CA LEU A 14 -55.08 -9.96 -16.29
C LEU A 14 -53.67 -9.63 -16.81
N ALA A 15 -52.95 -8.74 -16.11
CA ALA A 15 -51.53 -8.53 -16.33
C ALA A 15 -50.73 -9.65 -15.66
N PRO A 16 -49.85 -10.38 -16.37
CA PRO A 16 -48.97 -11.34 -15.74
C PRO A 16 -47.90 -10.57 -14.94
N GLY A 17 -47.92 -10.75 -13.62
CA GLY A 17 -46.88 -10.24 -12.74
C GLY A 17 -45.54 -10.93 -13.05
N LEU A 18 -44.60 -10.19 -13.58
CA LEU A 18 -43.19 -10.59 -13.66
C LEU A 18 -42.67 -10.71 -12.24
N ALA A 19 -42.69 -11.91 -11.67
CA ALA A 19 -41.90 -12.23 -10.48
C ALA A 19 -40.43 -12.17 -10.87
N ALA A 20 -39.77 -11.07 -10.52
CA ALA A 20 -38.31 -10.97 -10.58
C ALA A 20 -37.75 -12.03 -9.61
N ALA A 21 -37.24 -13.12 -10.15
CA ALA A 21 -36.48 -14.11 -9.41
C ALA A 21 -35.22 -13.41 -8.88
N GLN A 22 -35.24 -13.04 -7.63
CA GLN A 22 -34.02 -12.63 -6.90
C GLN A 22 -33.14 -13.88 -6.84
N ALA A 23 -32.10 -13.90 -7.69
CA ALA A 23 -31.08 -14.91 -7.62
C ALA A 23 -30.48 -14.86 -6.21
N ALA A 24 -30.71 -15.90 -5.41
CA ALA A 24 -30.09 -16.04 -4.10
C ALA A 24 -28.58 -15.99 -4.30
N ALA A 25 -27.92 -14.97 -3.72
CA ALA A 25 -26.48 -14.83 -3.78
C ALA A 25 -25.87 -16.11 -3.20
N THR A 26 -25.00 -16.77 -3.97
CA THR A 26 -24.27 -17.93 -3.47
C THR A 26 -23.48 -17.52 -2.23
N PRO A 27 -23.27 -18.40 -1.24
CA PRO A 27 -22.49 -18.08 -0.04
C PRO A 27 -21.12 -17.47 -0.36
N GLU A 28 -20.55 -17.84 -1.49
CA GLU A 28 -19.29 -17.31 -2.01
C GLU A 28 -19.40 -15.82 -2.42
N ALA A 29 -20.50 -15.40 -3.01
CA ALA A 29 -20.73 -14.00 -3.36
C ALA A 29 -20.91 -13.11 -2.12
N ALA A 30 -21.43 -13.66 -1.03
CA ALA A 30 -21.73 -12.89 0.19
C ALA A 30 -20.45 -12.44 0.94
N TRP A 31 -19.41 -13.28 1.06
CA TRP A 31 -18.16 -12.86 1.73
C TRP A 31 -17.26 -12.05 0.79
N MET A 32 -17.34 -12.27 -0.54
CA MET A 32 -16.62 -11.46 -1.53
C MET A 32 -16.97 -9.98 -1.42
N THR A 33 -18.24 -9.64 -1.17
CA THR A 33 -18.67 -8.24 -1.00
C THR A 33 -18.09 -7.58 0.25
N GLN A 34 -17.62 -8.36 1.24
CA GLN A 34 -17.03 -7.84 2.47
C GLN A 34 -15.50 -7.67 2.40
N VAL A 35 -14.84 -8.38 1.47
CA VAL A 35 -13.36 -8.35 1.33
C VAL A 35 -12.87 -6.97 0.90
N ALA A 36 -13.50 -6.36 -0.10
CA ALA A 36 -13.08 -5.06 -0.61
C ALA A 36 -13.24 -3.94 0.43
N PRO A 37 -14.39 -3.76 1.11
CA PRO A 37 -14.53 -2.77 2.18
C PRO A 37 -13.55 -2.98 3.34
N LEU A 38 -13.29 -4.22 3.75
CA LEU A 38 -12.32 -4.53 4.80
C LEU A 38 -10.91 -4.09 4.39
N ALA A 39 -10.46 -4.47 3.18
CA ALA A 39 -9.15 -4.08 2.68
C ALA A 39 -9.02 -2.56 2.54
N GLN A 40 -10.05 -1.90 2.02
CA GLN A 40 -10.09 -0.45 1.85
C GLN A 40 -10.00 0.28 3.19
N SER A 41 -10.81 -0.09 4.17
CA SER A 41 -10.80 0.54 5.50
C SER A 41 -9.46 0.33 6.22
N ALA A 42 -8.88 -0.87 6.15
CA ALA A 42 -7.57 -1.16 6.71
C ALA A 42 -6.44 -0.35 6.03
N THR A 43 -6.53 -0.16 4.71
CA THR A 43 -5.58 0.66 3.96
C THR A 43 -5.68 2.12 4.37
N LEU A 44 -6.88 2.69 4.41
CA LEU A 44 -7.08 4.09 4.83
C LEU A 44 -6.60 4.33 6.27
N ALA A 45 -6.84 3.39 7.17
CA ALA A 45 -6.33 3.45 8.54
C ALA A 45 -4.80 3.43 8.64
N ALA A 46 -4.12 2.82 7.66
CA ALA A 46 -2.67 2.79 7.61
C ALA A 46 -2.02 4.08 7.06
N PHE A 47 -2.82 4.98 6.49
CA PHE A 47 -2.38 6.28 5.96
C PHE A 47 -3.22 7.44 6.53
N PRO A 48 -3.25 7.64 7.87
CA PRO A 48 -4.16 8.59 8.52
C PRO A 48 -3.93 10.04 8.09
N ASP A 49 -2.67 10.40 7.79
CA ASP A 49 -2.26 11.77 7.46
C ASP A 49 -2.36 12.08 5.95
N ARG A 50 -2.99 11.21 5.17
CA ARG A 50 -3.09 11.36 3.72
C ARG A 50 -4.54 11.27 3.25
N PRO A 51 -5.30 12.38 3.33
CA PRO A 51 -6.67 12.43 2.83
C PRO A 51 -6.69 12.30 1.29
N GLY A 52 -7.77 11.75 0.76
CA GLY A 52 -7.97 11.70 -0.69
C GLY A 52 -7.27 10.54 -1.40
N LEU A 53 -6.83 9.51 -0.67
CA LEU A 53 -6.34 8.28 -1.30
C LEU A 53 -7.46 7.57 -2.06
N ARG A 54 -7.18 7.17 -3.30
CA ARG A 54 -8.04 6.26 -4.04
C ARG A 54 -7.51 4.83 -3.88
N VAL A 55 -8.35 3.97 -3.34
CA VAL A 55 -7.99 2.56 -3.08
C VAL A 55 -8.81 1.67 -4.00
N GLU A 56 -8.12 0.84 -4.78
CA GLU A 56 -8.69 -0.19 -5.64
C GLU A 56 -8.32 -1.56 -5.08
N VAL A 57 -9.32 -2.40 -4.85
CA VAL A 57 -9.12 -3.75 -4.30
C VAL A 57 -9.46 -4.76 -5.37
N VAL A 58 -8.49 -5.61 -5.70
CA VAL A 58 -8.64 -6.69 -6.67
C VAL A 58 -8.50 -8.01 -5.91
N PRO A 59 -9.62 -8.67 -5.56
CA PRO A 59 -9.58 -10.00 -4.98
C PRO A 59 -9.03 -11.01 -5.99
N GLY A 60 -8.19 -11.92 -5.53
CA GLY A 60 -7.78 -13.09 -6.30
C GLY A 60 -8.76 -14.25 -6.12
N THR A 61 -8.34 -15.44 -6.49
CA THR A 61 -9.10 -16.67 -6.33
C THR A 61 -8.51 -17.53 -5.23
N LEU A 62 -9.34 -18.27 -4.52
CA LEU A 62 -8.90 -19.35 -3.65
C LEU A 62 -8.24 -20.46 -4.47
N ASP A 63 -7.33 -21.20 -3.86
CA ASP A 63 -6.73 -22.37 -4.50
C ASP A 63 -7.86 -23.39 -4.84
N PRO A 64 -8.03 -23.79 -6.09
CA PRO A 64 -9.08 -24.75 -6.50
C PRO A 64 -8.97 -26.13 -5.84
N ARG A 65 -7.81 -26.44 -5.24
CA ARG A 65 -7.58 -27.69 -4.51
C ARG A 65 -8.18 -27.69 -3.11
N LEU A 66 -8.60 -26.51 -2.61
CA LEU A 66 -9.24 -26.41 -1.31
C LEU A 66 -10.66 -26.96 -1.37
N ASN A 67 -10.88 -28.11 -0.76
CA ASN A 67 -12.20 -28.68 -0.55
C ASN A 67 -12.77 -28.12 0.77
N LEU A 68 -13.36 -26.91 0.70
CA LEU A 68 -13.94 -26.28 1.87
C LEU A 68 -15.33 -26.86 2.16
N ALA A 69 -15.56 -27.21 3.43
CA ALA A 69 -16.91 -27.61 3.86
C ALA A 69 -17.88 -26.42 3.71
N PRO A 70 -19.18 -26.68 3.49
CA PRO A 70 -20.19 -25.63 3.44
C PRO A 70 -20.15 -24.75 4.69
N CYS A 71 -20.30 -23.43 4.50
CA CYS A 71 -20.27 -22.46 5.59
C CYS A 71 -21.37 -21.41 5.40
N ASN A 72 -22.20 -21.23 6.43
CA ASN A 72 -23.30 -20.27 6.40
C ASN A 72 -22.82 -18.84 6.72
N LYS A 73 -21.72 -18.71 7.47
CA LYS A 73 -21.17 -17.40 7.85
C LYS A 73 -19.65 -17.39 7.78
N VAL A 74 -19.13 -16.78 6.73
CA VAL A 74 -17.70 -16.57 6.53
C VAL A 74 -17.35 -15.17 6.99
N GLN A 75 -16.30 -15.04 7.80
CA GLN A 75 -15.78 -13.78 8.27
C GLN A 75 -14.41 -13.49 7.63
N PRO A 76 -14.29 -12.45 6.78
CA PRO A 76 -13.01 -11.92 6.35
C PRO A 76 -12.30 -11.19 7.49
N TYR A 77 -10.97 -11.28 7.54
CA TYR A 77 -10.14 -10.55 8.50
C TYR A 77 -8.75 -10.28 7.94
N LEU A 78 -8.08 -9.20 8.40
CA LEU A 78 -6.69 -8.94 8.06
C LEU A 78 -5.79 -9.69 9.06
N PRO A 79 -4.93 -10.64 8.62
CA PRO A 79 -4.02 -11.32 9.51
C PRO A 79 -3.00 -10.34 10.13
N ALA A 80 -2.65 -10.55 11.39
CA ALA A 80 -1.66 -9.73 12.09
C ALA A 80 -0.30 -9.74 11.36
N GLY A 81 0.35 -8.58 11.30
CA GLY A 81 1.64 -8.42 10.66
C GLY A 81 1.60 -8.32 9.11
N HIS A 82 0.43 -8.46 8.48
CA HIS A 82 0.29 -8.24 7.05
C HIS A 82 0.05 -6.76 6.73
N ARG A 83 0.64 -6.30 5.61
CA ARG A 83 0.34 -4.96 5.09
C ARG A 83 -1.09 -4.92 4.57
N ALA A 84 -1.76 -3.79 4.74
CA ALA A 84 -3.10 -3.57 4.22
C ALA A 84 -3.12 -3.15 2.73
N TRP A 85 -1.97 -3.05 2.07
CA TRP A 85 -1.82 -2.59 0.69
C TRP A 85 -0.78 -3.42 -0.09
N GLY A 86 -0.80 -3.25 -1.42
CA GLY A 86 0.03 -4.03 -2.33
C GLY A 86 -0.50 -5.46 -2.47
N ARG A 87 0.37 -6.40 -2.76
CA ARG A 87 0.04 -7.83 -2.74
C ARG A 87 -0.03 -8.32 -1.31
N THR A 88 -1.22 -8.62 -0.85
CA THR A 88 -1.49 -9.05 0.52
C THR A 88 -2.43 -10.25 0.56
N ARG A 89 -2.81 -10.66 1.76
CA ARG A 89 -3.74 -11.77 1.97
C ARG A 89 -4.78 -11.38 3.00
N ILE A 90 -6.02 -11.75 2.74
CA ILE A 90 -7.13 -11.65 3.68
C ILE A 90 -7.47 -13.06 4.15
N GLY A 91 -7.52 -13.25 5.46
CA GLY A 91 -8.00 -14.49 6.05
C GLY A 91 -9.52 -14.59 5.91
N LEU A 92 -10.00 -15.78 5.59
CA LEU A 92 -11.42 -16.12 5.58
C LEU A 92 -11.62 -17.26 6.56
N ARG A 93 -12.45 -17.06 7.57
CA ARG A 93 -12.78 -18.11 8.54
C ARG A 93 -14.26 -18.42 8.56
N CYS A 94 -14.57 -19.69 8.63
CA CYS A 94 -15.96 -20.16 8.83
C CYS A 94 -16.32 -20.05 10.31
N LEU A 95 -17.37 -19.27 10.59
CA LEU A 95 -17.92 -19.12 11.94
C LEU A 95 -19.10 -20.05 12.20
N GLU A 96 -19.90 -20.37 11.17
CA GLU A 96 -21.10 -21.17 11.27
C GLU A 96 -21.11 -22.20 10.13
N GLY A 97 -20.81 -23.44 10.45
CA GLY A 97 -20.79 -24.57 9.48
C GLY A 97 -20.47 -25.88 10.18
N PRO A 98 -20.63 -27.02 9.49
CA PRO A 98 -20.38 -28.36 10.04
C PRO A 98 -18.91 -28.57 10.39
N VAL A 99 -17.99 -27.88 9.72
CA VAL A 99 -16.55 -27.95 9.95
C VAL A 99 -15.97 -26.53 9.93
N ALA A 100 -15.27 -26.15 11.01
CA ALA A 100 -14.54 -24.89 11.06
C ALA A 100 -13.32 -24.96 10.13
N TRP A 101 -13.14 -23.94 9.28
CA TRP A 101 -11.96 -23.79 8.44
C TRP A 101 -11.48 -22.34 8.42
N ASN A 102 -10.20 -22.18 8.12
CA ASN A 102 -9.57 -20.88 7.98
C ASN A 102 -8.58 -20.93 6.80
N VAL A 103 -8.78 -20.08 5.82
CA VAL A 103 -8.00 -20.06 4.58
C VAL A 103 -7.56 -18.63 4.24
N SER A 104 -6.61 -18.51 3.34
CA SER A 104 -6.04 -17.23 2.90
C SER A 104 -6.45 -16.94 1.47
N LEU A 105 -7.11 -15.79 1.26
CA LEU A 105 -7.42 -15.25 -0.07
C LEU A 105 -6.32 -14.28 -0.48
N PRO A 106 -5.64 -14.47 -1.61
CA PRO A 106 -4.75 -13.45 -2.15
C PRO A 106 -5.54 -12.24 -2.61
N VAL A 107 -5.07 -11.04 -2.27
CA VAL A 107 -5.71 -9.78 -2.65
C VAL A 107 -4.64 -8.80 -3.10
N THR A 108 -4.89 -8.06 -4.18
CA THR A 108 -4.05 -6.93 -4.58
C THR A 108 -4.79 -5.64 -4.25
N VAL A 109 -4.19 -4.82 -3.39
CA VAL A 109 -4.74 -3.52 -3.00
C VAL A 109 -3.85 -2.45 -3.60
N LYS A 110 -4.35 -1.74 -4.60
CA LYS A 110 -3.67 -0.63 -5.26
C LYS A 110 -4.05 0.67 -4.57
N VAL A 111 -3.06 1.48 -4.27
CA VAL A 111 -3.25 2.80 -3.65
C VAL A 111 -2.79 3.86 -4.63
N TYR A 112 -3.68 4.77 -4.99
CA TYR A 112 -3.42 5.88 -5.88
C TYR A 112 -3.47 7.18 -5.08
N ALA A 113 -2.45 8.02 -5.32
CA ALA A 113 -2.36 9.34 -4.70
C ALA A 113 -1.44 10.25 -5.53
N PRO A 114 -1.48 11.57 -5.30
CA PRO A 114 -0.56 12.51 -5.93
C PRO A 114 0.90 12.18 -5.60
N ALA A 115 1.76 12.20 -6.62
CA ALA A 115 3.21 12.08 -6.51
C ALA A 115 3.90 12.85 -7.63
N LEU A 116 5.19 13.08 -7.47
CA LEU A 116 6.00 13.73 -8.50
C LEU A 116 6.29 12.77 -9.65
N VAL A 117 5.98 13.20 -10.86
CA VAL A 117 6.30 12.50 -12.11
C VAL A 117 7.21 13.36 -12.97
N ALA A 118 8.09 12.73 -13.74
CA ALA A 118 8.96 13.43 -14.65
C ALA A 118 8.16 14.03 -15.82
N ARG A 119 8.32 15.33 -16.11
CA ARG A 119 7.69 16.02 -17.25
C ARG A 119 8.27 15.55 -18.59
N GLN A 120 9.52 15.14 -18.59
CA GLN A 120 10.27 14.70 -19.76
C GLN A 120 11.19 13.54 -19.40
N ALA A 121 11.78 12.91 -20.41
CA ALA A 121 12.78 11.88 -20.20
C ALA A 121 14.02 12.47 -19.47
N LEU A 122 14.44 11.84 -18.40
CA LEU A 122 15.60 12.21 -17.59
C LEU A 122 16.60 11.05 -17.63
N SER A 123 17.86 11.34 -17.98
CA SER A 123 18.92 10.34 -18.02
C SER A 123 19.49 10.01 -16.65
N ALA A 124 20.08 8.84 -16.50
CA ALA A 124 20.86 8.51 -15.31
C ALA A 124 22.01 9.53 -15.12
N GLY A 125 22.28 9.90 -13.88
CA GLY A 125 23.26 10.93 -13.52
C GLY A 125 22.74 12.37 -13.58
N THR A 126 21.54 12.61 -14.13
CA THR A 126 20.93 13.95 -14.13
C THR A 126 20.76 14.45 -12.69
N ALA A 127 21.22 15.67 -12.43
CA ALA A 127 20.92 16.39 -11.19
C ALA A 127 19.48 16.89 -11.26
N LEU A 128 18.70 16.62 -10.21
CA LEU A 128 17.27 16.92 -10.17
C LEU A 128 17.01 18.35 -9.71
N SER A 129 15.98 18.94 -10.32
CA SER A 129 15.42 20.25 -9.94
C SER A 129 13.89 20.17 -9.97
N ALA A 130 13.24 21.10 -9.26
CA ALA A 130 11.77 21.09 -9.11
C ALA A 130 11.02 21.21 -10.45
N GLU A 131 11.59 21.97 -11.41
CA GLU A 131 10.95 22.27 -12.71
C GLU A 131 10.80 21.02 -13.59
N GLN A 132 11.56 19.96 -13.32
CA GLN A 132 11.53 18.71 -14.08
C GLN A 132 10.33 17.84 -13.73
N PHE A 133 9.60 18.19 -12.69
CA PHE A 133 8.50 17.39 -12.17
C PHE A 133 7.15 18.12 -12.23
N GLU A 134 6.10 17.33 -12.24
CA GLU A 134 4.74 17.76 -11.98
C GLU A 134 4.07 16.77 -11.03
N THR A 135 3.00 17.21 -10.39
CA THR A 135 2.23 16.37 -9.48
C THR A 135 1.07 15.73 -10.22
N THR A 136 1.01 14.39 -10.22
CA THR A 136 -0.04 13.61 -10.87
C THR A 136 -0.43 12.42 -9.99
N GLU A 137 -1.67 11.96 -10.09
CA GLU A 137 -2.11 10.73 -9.41
C GLU A 137 -1.39 9.53 -10.01
N VAL A 138 -0.71 8.75 -9.16
CA VAL A 138 0.00 7.53 -9.57
C VAL A 138 -0.27 6.40 -8.59
N GLU A 139 -0.08 5.16 -9.04
CA GLU A 139 -0.13 4.00 -8.17
C GLU A 139 1.13 3.92 -7.29
N TRP A 140 0.96 4.21 -6.00
CA TRP A 140 2.04 4.15 -5.02
C TRP A 140 2.54 2.73 -4.79
N THR A 141 1.64 1.77 -4.85
CA THR A 141 1.89 0.35 -4.56
C THR A 141 2.43 -0.46 -5.74
N ALA A 142 2.62 0.17 -6.90
CA ALA A 142 3.21 -0.47 -8.08
C ALA A 142 4.65 -0.99 -7.83
N SER A 143 5.30 -0.51 -6.77
CA SER A 143 6.63 -0.95 -6.34
C SER A 143 6.77 -0.76 -4.83
N ASP A 144 7.65 -1.55 -4.19
CA ASP A 144 7.96 -1.40 -2.76
C ASP A 144 8.78 -0.13 -2.44
N SER A 145 9.33 0.53 -3.46
CA SER A 145 10.08 1.77 -3.28
C SER A 145 9.13 2.95 -3.10
N PRO A 146 9.27 3.75 -2.02
CA PRO A 146 8.45 4.93 -1.79
C PRO A 146 8.51 5.93 -2.94
N VAL A 147 7.40 6.58 -3.24
CA VAL A 147 7.32 7.72 -4.18
C VAL A 147 7.62 9.02 -3.45
N HIS A 148 8.16 10.00 -4.18
CA HIS A 148 8.33 11.35 -3.69
C HIS A 148 7.11 12.21 -4.04
N THR A 149 6.67 13.00 -3.05
CA THR A 149 5.52 13.93 -3.18
C THR A 149 5.94 15.39 -3.06
N ASP A 150 7.16 15.66 -2.55
CA ASP A 150 7.74 16.98 -2.37
C ASP A 150 9.03 17.10 -3.20
N PRO A 151 9.19 18.13 -4.04
CA PRO A 151 10.39 18.34 -4.83
C PRO A 151 11.59 18.84 -4.03
N LEU A 152 11.40 19.45 -2.85
CA LEU A 152 12.50 20.05 -2.07
C LEU A 152 13.59 19.04 -1.70
N PRO A 153 13.26 17.82 -1.19
CA PRO A 153 14.29 16.83 -0.87
C PRO A 153 15.02 16.27 -2.09
N LEU A 154 14.46 16.47 -3.31
CA LEU A 154 15.04 15.99 -4.57
C LEU A 154 16.09 16.96 -5.14
N ALA A 155 16.05 18.24 -4.77
CA ALA A 155 16.91 19.25 -5.33
C ALA A 155 18.40 18.87 -5.17
N GLY A 156 19.12 18.82 -6.31
CA GLY A 156 20.53 18.46 -6.38
C GLY A 156 20.83 16.95 -6.22
N ARG A 157 19.83 16.09 -5.97
CA ARG A 157 20.02 14.64 -6.01
C ARG A 157 20.23 14.17 -7.45
N GLN A 158 20.95 13.06 -7.62
CA GLN A 158 21.22 12.49 -8.93
C GLN A 158 20.41 11.22 -9.14
N LEU A 159 19.93 11.03 -10.38
CA LEU A 159 19.30 9.79 -10.79
C LEU A 159 20.33 8.65 -10.87
N ALA A 160 19.98 7.49 -10.30
CA ALA A 160 20.72 6.24 -10.48
C ALA A 160 20.35 5.54 -11.79
N ARG A 161 19.12 5.75 -12.27
CA ARG A 161 18.57 5.16 -13.50
C ARG A 161 17.70 6.17 -14.24
N PRO A 162 17.48 6.01 -15.56
CA PRO A 162 16.68 6.96 -16.33
C PRO A 162 15.20 6.89 -15.89
N LEU A 163 14.50 8.03 -16.04
CA LEU A 163 13.05 8.13 -15.87
C LEU A 163 12.41 8.48 -17.23
N ALA A 164 11.32 7.80 -17.54
CA ALA A 164 10.47 8.14 -18.69
C ALA A 164 9.52 9.31 -18.33
N PRO A 165 9.00 10.04 -19.35
CA PRO A 165 7.93 11.02 -19.12
C PRO A 165 6.73 10.38 -18.44
N GLY A 166 6.12 11.05 -17.44
CA GLY A 166 5.01 10.54 -16.64
C GLY A 166 5.38 9.48 -15.61
N GLN A 167 6.63 9.05 -15.54
CA GLN A 167 7.08 8.09 -14.53
C GLN A 167 7.28 8.78 -13.17
N ALA A 168 6.69 8.19 -12.11
CA ALA A 168 6.87 8.68 -10.76
C ALA A 168 8.32 8.48 -10.29
N VAL A 169 8.89 9.52 -9.67
CA VAL A 169 10.20 9.42 -9.04
C VAL A 169 10.08 8.69 -7.71
N ARG A 170 10.89 7.65 -7.53
CA ARG A 170 10.92 6.82 -6.34
C ARG A 170 12.29 6.87 -5.69
N GLU A 171 12.35 6.54 -4.40
CA GLU A 171 13.64 6.51 -3.69
C GLU A 171 14.68 5.61 -4.36
N ALA A 172 14.26 4.47 -4.94
CA ALA A 172 15.15 3.55 -5.66
C ALA A 172 15.68 4.11 -6.99
N ASP A 173 15.12 5.21 -7.50
CA ASP A 173 15.60 5.88 -8.72
C ASP A 173 16.77 6.84 -8.44
N LEU A 174 17.01 7.14 -7.17
CA LEU A 174 18.00 8.12 -6.75
C LEU A 174 19.32 7.47 -6.36
N ARG A 175 20.43 8.15 -6.68
CA ARG A 175 21.73 7.76 -6.15
C ARG A 175 21.75 7.99 -4.65
N LYS A 176 22.20 6.98 -3.91
CA LYS A 176 22.42 7.11 -2.46
C LYS A 176 23.53 8.14 -2.21
N ARG A 177 23.27 9.07 -1.29
CA ARG A 177 24.27 10.03 -0.84
C ARG A 177 25.31 9.30 0.01
N GLN A 178 26.58 9.68 -0.15
CA GLN A 178 27.61 9.32 0.80
C GLN A 178 27.68 10.41 1.87
N TRP A 179 27.33 10.05 3.10
CA TRP A 179 27.30 10.97 4.23
C TRP A 179 28.66 11.15 4.91
N PHE A 180 29.50 10.11 4.85
CA PHE A 180 30.84 10.11 5.43
C PHE A 180 31.70 8.98 4.83
N ALA A 181 33.02 9.12 4.92
CA ALA A 181 34.00 8.10 4.55
C ALA A 181 34.38 7.19 5.74
N ALA A 182 35.05 6.08 5.46
CA ALA A 182 35.68 5.28 6.51
C ALA A 182 36.78 6.12 7.18
N GLY A 183 36.86 6.10 8.50
CA GLY A 183 37.78 6.91 9.31
C GLY A 183 37.21 8.25 9.78
N ASP A 184 36.08 8.69 9.22
CA ASP A 184 35.46 9.94 9.65
C ASP A 184 34.87 9.82 11.07
N PRO A 185 34.95 10.92 11.86
CA PRO A 185 34.19 11.01 13.10
C PRO A 185 32.69 11.13 12.81
N VAL A 186 31.91 10.36 13.54
CA VAL A 186 30.43 10.31 13.39
C VAL A 186 29.75 10.42 14.74
N LYS A 187 28.55 11.03 14.73
CA LYS A 187 27.65 11.05 15.88
C LYS A 187 26.78 9.80 15.86
N LEU A 188 26.66 9.17 17.00
CA LEU A 188 25.78 8.03 17.24
C LEU A 188 24.50 8.54 17.91
N LEU A 189 23.36 8.21 17.37
CA LEU A 189 22.05 8.53 17.94
C LEU A 189 21.33 7.23 18.28
N VAL A 190 21.01 7.06 19.56
CA VAL A 190 20.14 5.99 20.03
C VAL A 190 18.83 6.62 20.44
N SER A 191 17.74 6.29 19.78
CA SER A 191 16.40 6.80 20.09
C SER A 191 15.46 5.67 20.52
N GLY A 192 14.64 5.95 21.53
CA GLY A 192 13.59 5.07 22.04
C GLY A 192 12.41 5.89 22.57
N PRO A 193 11.31 5.24 22.99
CA PRO A 193 10.15 5.92 23.54
C PRO A 193 10.56 6.81 24.75
N GLY A 194 10.53 8.14 24.54
CA GLY A 194 10.78 9.10 25.60
C GLY A 194 12.26 9.41 25.90
N PHE A 195 13.23 8.89 25.12
CA PHE A 195 14.64 9.23 25.29
C PHE A 195 15.39 9.28 23.96
N ALA A 196 16.44 10.09 23.92
CA ALA A 196 17.46 10.08 22.89
C ALA A 196 18.84 10.24 23.55
N ILE A 197 19.76 9.35 23.19
CA ILE A 197 21.14 9.36 23.68
C ILE A 197 22.06 9.60 22.50
N THR A 198 23.02 10.53 22.66
CA THR A 198 24.04 10.79 21.66
C THR A 198 25.40 10.33 22.16
N GLY A 199 26.21 9.83 21.25
CA GLY A 199 27.59 9.44 21.48
C GLY A 199 28.45 9.81 20.27
N GLU A 200 29.75 9.59 20.38
CA GLU A 200 30.67 9.77 19.27
C GLU A 200 31.42 8.48 18.95
N GLY A 201 31.92 8.42 17.73
CA GLY A 201 32.71 7.28 17.28
C GLY A 201 33.36 7.52 15.93
N THR A 202 34.13 6.55 15.48
CA THR A 202 34.81 6.58 14.18
C THR A 202 34.18 5.55 13.25
N ALA A 203 33.78 5.96 12.05
CA ALA A 203 33.22 5.09 11.03
C ALA A 203 34.29 4.07 10.57
N LEU A 204 33.93 2.77 10.57
CA LEU A 204 34.80 1.70 10.06
C LEU A 204 34.54 1.38 8.59
N SER A 205 33.47 1.93 8.01
CA SER A 205 33.13 1.81 6.60
C SER A 205 32.46 3.09 6.10
N PRO A 206 32.46 3.34 4.78
CA PRO A 206 31.73 4.49 4.23
C PRO A 206 30.24 4.41 4.57
N GLY A 207 29.64 5.53 4.91
CA GLY A 207 28.21 5.64 5.19
C GLY A 207 27.43 6.12 3.99
N LEU A 208 26.79 5.22 3.25
CA LEU A 208 25.80 5.57 2.24
C LEU A 208 24.42 5.70 2.89
N GLU A 209 23.62 6.61 2.36
CA GLU A 209 22.26 6.89 2.82
C GLU A 209 21.44 5.62 3.06
N GLY A 210 20.95 5.45 4.29
CA GLY A 210 20.18 4.30 4.72
C GLY A 210 20.95 2.98 4.86
N GLN A 211 22.27 2.95 4.65
CA GLN A 211 23.08 1.76 4.77
C GLN A 211 23.43 1.45 6.23
N LEU A 212 23.51 0.16 6.55
CA LEU A 212 24.05 -0.29 7.84
C LEU A 212 25.57 -0.14 7.82
N VAL A 213 26.10 0.56 8.80
CA VAL A 213 27.53 0.85 8.94
C VAL A 213 28.04 0.40 10.29
N ARG A 214 29.34 0.09 10.38
CA ARG A 214 30.00 -0.22 11.63
C ARG A 214 30.76 1.01 12.12
N VAL A 215 30.63 1.30 13.39
CA VAL A 215 31.28 2.43 14.05
C VAL A 215 32.01 1.93 15.29
N ARG A 216 33.24 2.39 15.50
CA ARG A 216 34.00 2.19 16.74
C ARG A 216 33.69 3.36 17.68
N THR A 217 33.10 3.08 18.83
CA THR A 217 32.84 4.08 19.86
C THR A 217 34.15 4.52 20.52
N GLU A 218 34.13 5.64 21.22
CA GLU A 218 35.28 6.10 22.02
C GLU A 218 35.77 5.06 23.03
N GLY A 219 34.86 4.27 23.60
CA GLY A 219 35.19 3.15 24.48
C GLY A 219 35.78 1.93 23.78
N GLY A 220 36.11 2.00 22.46
CA GLY A 220 36.72 0.93 21.67
C GLY A 220 35.76 -0.19 21.21
N ARG A 221 34.49 -0.14 21.57
CA ARG A 221 33.48 -1.13 21.13
C ARG A 221 33.01 -0.85 19.70
N THR A 222 32.78 -1.91 18.97
CA THR A 222 32.15 -1.77 17.62
C THR A 222 30.64 -1.95 17.73
N VAL A 223 29.90 -0.98 17.23
CA VAL A 223 28.44 -0.97 17.11
C VAL A 223 28.04 -0.88 15.66
N SER A 224 26.83 -1.35 15.33
CA SER A 224 26.26 -1.24 13.99
C SER A 224 25.02 -0.35 14.03
N GLY A 225 24.93 0.60 13.10
CA GLY A 225 23.82 1.52 12.98
C GLY A 225 23.59 1.91 11.53
N ARG A 226 22.52 2.63 11.27
CA ARG A 226 22.14 3.10 9.94
C ARG A 226 22.64 4.53 9.73
N ALA A 227 23.32 4.78 8.60
CA ALA A 227 23.70 6.12 8.18
C ALA A 227 22.46 6.91 7.74
N THR A 228 22.05 7.94 8.51
CA THR A 228 20.82 8.69 8.29
C THR A 228 21.04 10.16 7.91
N GLY A 229 22.26 10.64 8.03
CA GLY A 229 22.59 12.03 7.71
C GLY A 229 24.09 12.27 7.65
N ASP A 230 24.49 13.53 7.45
CA ASP A 230 25.89 13.93 7.45
C ASP A 230 26.52 13.61 8.80
N ARG A 231 27.51 12.69 8.78
CA ARG A 231 28.21 12.18 9.98
C ARG A 231 27.26 11.69 11.09
N LEU A 232 26.07 11.21 10.73
CA LEU A 232 25.06 10.73 11.67
C LEU A 232 24.75 9.26 11.44
N VAL A 233 24.81 8.48 12.53
CA VAL A 233 24.48 7.05 12.53
C VAL A 233 23.45 6.77 13.62
N GLU A 234 22.29 6.28 13.22
CA GLU A 234 21.21 5.88 14.11
C GLU A 234 21.33 4.42 14.49
N LEU A 235 21.32 4.16 15.80
CA LEU A 235 21.32 2.83 16.38
C LEU A 235 19.88 2.48 16.81
N ARG A 236 19.39 1.33 16.38
CA ARG A 236 18.13 0.77 16.89
C ARG A 236 18.44 -0.27 17.96
N LEU A 237 17.79 -0.13 19.10
CA LEU A 237 17.79 -1.12 20.19
C LEU A 237 16.83 -2.26 19.88
#